data_b5674c17899a1968ebaeb206308d1aa9
#
_entry.id   b5674c17899a1968ebaeb206308d1aa9
#
_cell.length_a   1.000
_cell.length_b   1.000
_cell.length_c   1.000
_cell.angle_alpha   90.00
_cell.angle_beta   90.00
_cell.angle_gamma   90.00
#
_symmetry.space_group_name_H-M   'P 1'
#
loop_
_entity.id
_entity.type
_entity.pdbx_description
1 polymer ?
#
loop_
_entity_poly.entity_id
_entity_poly.type
_entity_poly.pdbx_seq_one_letter_code
_entity_poly.pdbx_strand_id
1 'polypeptide(L)'
;EVVYGKQDSIQLIIHNGSERIPVKSIRYGRDKATAKDTIYATFEGYDTYLTAIFEERLMEGYWHVSYRDNYKIRFKAFYGDDRRFKLPAASHNENFSGRYKVLFSPGTEDEYPGIGDFTQQGNKLTGTFLTESGDYRYLEGNVSGNKASLSCFDGSHAFLFEMKKEG
;
A
#
# COMPACT_ATOMS: atom_id res chain seq x y z
N GLU A 1 -9.82 3.79 1.04
CA GLU A 1 -11.04 4.62 1.06
C GLU A 1 -12.13 3.90 1.84
N VAL A 2 -12.87 4.64 2.65
CA VAL A 2 -14.06 4.15 3.36
C VAL A 2 -15.28 4.74 2.67
N VAL A 3 -16.19 3.89 2.20
CA VAL A 3 -17.42 4.30 1.53
C VAL A 3 -18.60 3.83 2.37
N TYR A 4 -19.50 4.74 2.68
CA TYR A 4 -20.74 4.42 3.38
C TYR A 4 -21.81 4.01 2.38
N GLY A 5 -22.35 2.81 2.58
CA GLY A 5 -23.45 2.27 1.78
C GLY A 5 -24.82 2.53 2.40
N LYS A 6 -25.83 1.86 1.85
CA LYS A 6 -27.19 1.88 2.42
C LYS A 6 -27.22 1.07 3.73
N GLN A 7 -28.10 1.45 4.66
CA GLN A 7 -28.31 0.77 5.96
C GLN A 7 -27.06 0.70 6.84
N ASP A 8 -26.31 1.81 6.91
CA ASP A 8 -25.08 1.96 7.72
C ASP A 8 -23.98 0.95 7.39
N SER A 9 -24.05 0.33 6.20
CA SER A 9 -22.97 -0.54 5.74
C SER A 9 -21.74 0.29 5.36
N ILE A 10 -20.56 -0.23 5.68
CA ILE A 10 -19.29 0.37 5.25
C ILE A 10 -18.62 -0.59 4.26
N GLN A 11 -18.03 -0.04 3.23
CA GLN A 11 -17.16 -0.73 2.29
C GLN A 11 -15.76 -0.11 2.37
N LEU A 12 -14.75 -0.95 2.36
CA LEU A 12 -13.37 -0.52 2.18
C LEU A 12 -12.98 -0.72 0.71
N ILE A 13 -12.33 0.29 0.15
CA ILE A 13 -11.75 0.21 -1.20
C ILE A 13 -10.26 0.49 -1.09
N ILE A 14 -9.44 -0.47 -1.55
CA ILE A 14 -8.00 -0.31 -1.66
C ILE A 14 -7.70 0.32 -3.02
N HIS A 15 -6.82 1.30 -3.03
CA HIS A 15 -6.37 2.00 -4.22
C HIS A 15 -4.91 1.69 -4.49
N ASN A 16 -4.60 1.25 -5.71
CA ASN A 16 -3.22 1.09 -6.20
C ASN A 16 -3.16 1.68 -7.62
N GLY A 17 -2.63 2.87 -7.77
CA GLY A 17 -2.68 3.57 -9.06
C GLY A 17 -4.12 3.73 -9.57
N SER A 18 -4.43 3.12 -10.71
CA SER A 18 -5.78 3.09 -11.27
C SER A 18 -6.64 1.93 -10.76
N GLU A 19 -6.06 0.95 -10.09
CA GLU A 19 -6.77 -0.21 -9.57
C GLU A 19 -7.62 0.16 -8.35
N ARG A 20 -8.80 -0.47 -8.26
CA ARG A 20 -9.74 -0.33 -7.14
C ARG A 20 -10.17 -1.71 -6.69
N ILE A 21 -9.80 -2.09 -5.47
CA ILE A 21 -10.09 -3.41 -4.92
C ILE A 21 -11.13 -3.24 -3.81
N PRO A 22 -12.41 -3.61 -4.05
CA PRO A 22 -13.42 -3.58 -3.01
C PRO A 22 -13.20 -4.72 -2.02
N VAL A 23 -13.16 -4.40 -0.72
CA VAL A 23 -13.14 -5.40 0.36
C VAL A 23 -14.57 -5.69 0.76
N LYS A 24 -15.05 -6.89 0.41
CA LYS A 24 -16.47 -7.25 0.53
C LYS A 24 -16.84 -7.82 1.91
N SER A 25 -15.92 -8.53 2.55
CA SER A 25 -16.18 -9.23 3.81
C SER A 25 -15.68 -8.41 5.00
N ILE A 26 -16.57 -7.60 5.56
CA ILE A 26 -16.27 -6.72 6.70
C ILE A 26 -17.23 -7.02 7.84
N ARG A 27 -16.69 -7.17 9.04
CA ARG A 27 -17.46 -7.27 10.29
C ARG A 27 -17.08 -6.10 11.21
N TYR A 28 -18.09 -5.58 11.87
CA TYR A 28 -17.97 -4.55 12.89
C TYR A 28 -18.13 -5.14 14.25
N GLY A 29 -17.48 -4.54 15.21
CA GLY A 29 -17.61 -4.87 16.60
C GLY A 29 -17.24 -3.70 17.48
N ARG A 30 -17.27 -3.94 18.76
CA ARG A 30 -16.80 -3.03 19.79
C ARG A 30 -15.95 -3.81 20.78
N ASP A 31 -14.73 -3.34 20.97
CA ASP A 31 -13.85 -3.88 22.00
C ASP A 31 -14.41 -3.54 23.37
N LYS A 32 -14.73 -4.57 24.16
CA LYS A 32 -15.38 -4.41 25.47
C LYS A 32 -14.46 -3.79 26.52
N ALA A 33 -13.16 -3.96 26.39
CA ALA A 33 -12.18 -3.46 27.34
C ALA A 33 -11.88 -1.98 27.13
N THR A 34 -11.78 -1.56 25.88
CA THR A 34 -11.41 -0.18 25.51
C THR A 34 -12.60 0.67 25.09
N ALA A 35 -13.77 0.05 24.87
CA ALA A 35 -14.97 0.67 24.30
C ALA A 35 -14.73 1.30 22.91
N LYS A 36 -13.68 0.87 22.18
CA LYS A 36 -13.37 1.33 20.82
C LYS A 36 -14.08 0.50 19.79
N ASP A 37 -14.48 1.14 18.72
CA ASP A 37 -15.07 0.46 17.58
C ASP A 37 -14.00 -0.29 16.78
N THR A 38 -14.34 -1.48 16.32
CA THR A 38 -13.40 -2.41 15.67
C THR A 38 -13.90 -2.83 14.31
N ILE A 39 -12.95 -3.08 13.40
CA ILE A 39 -13.18 -3.66 12.09
C ILE A 39 -12.36 -4.94 11.98
N TYR A 40 -13.00 -5.97 11.42
CA TYR A 40 -12.36 -7.18 10.92
C TYR A 40 -12.75 -7.35 9.46
N ALA A 41 -11.76 -7.41 8.58
CA ALA A 41 -11.98 -7.54 7.14
C ALA A 41 -11.12 -8.67 6.56
N THR A 42 -11.74 -9.58 5.80
CA THR A 42 -11.05 -10.70 5.15
C THR A 42 -10.88 -10.44 3.66
N PHE A 43 -9.80 -10.94 3.09
CA PHE A 43 -9.53 -10.88 1.66
C PHE A 43 -9.88 -12.22 1.04
N GLU A 44 -10.94 -12.24 0.22
CA GLU A 44 -11.41 -13.48 -0.44
C GLU A 44 -10.32 -14.05 -1.36
N GLY A 45 -10.08 -15.36 -1.22
CA GLY A 45 -9.06 -16.09 -1.99
C GLY A 45 -7.63 -15.98 -1.41
N TYR A 46 -7.47 -15.26 -0.30
CA TYR A 46 -6.19 -15.15 0.41
C TYR A 46 -6.37 -15.47 1.88
N ASP A 47 -5.38 -16.15 2.46
CA ASP A 47 -5.34 -16.43 3.90
C ASP A 47 -4.81 -15.22 4.68
N THR A 48 -5.45 -14.06 4.45
CA THR A 48 -5.07 -12.80 5.08
C THR A 48 -6.29 -12.01 5.54
N TYR A 49 -6.09 -11.16 6.54
CA TYR A 49 -7.16 -10.33 7.09
C TYR A 49 -6.62 -9.06 7.76
N LEU A 50 -7.47 -8.06 7.89
CA LEU A 50 -7.22 -6.86 8.67
C LEU A 50 -7.96 -6.90 9.99
N THR A 51 -7.31 -6.46 11.04
CA THR A 51 -7.95 -6.04 12.29
C THR A 51 -7.61 -4.58 12.56
N ALA A 52 -8.59 -3.77 12.90
CA ALA A 52 -8.34 -2.38 13.23
C ALA A 52 -9.31 -1.87 14.29
N ILE A 53 -8.88 -0.86 15.00
CA ILE A 53 -9.71 0.05 15.78
C ILE A 53 -9.84 1.36 15.05
N PHE A 54 -10.96 2.03 15.18
CA PHE A 54 -11.11 3.36 14.61
C PHE A 54 -11.73 4.34 15.62
N GLU A 55 -11.23 5.54 15.58
CA GLU A 55 -11.69 6.68 16.38
C GLU A 55 -11.71 7.89 15.47
N GLU A 56 -12.77 8.71 15.57
CA GLU A 56 -13.00 9.94 14.81
C GLU A 56 -12.27 10.10 13.45
N ARG A 57 -10.94 10.25 13.46
CA ARG A 57 -10.12 10.54 12.29
C ARG A 57 -8.97 9.56 12.05
N LEU A 58 -8.86 8.51 12.83
CA LEU A 58 -7.77 7.54 12.75
C LEU A 58 -8.32 6.12 12.76
N MET A 59 -7.91 5.32 11.79
CA MET A 59 -8.02 3.86 11.82
C MET A 59 -6.61 3.30 11.95
N GLU A 60 -6.38 2.45 12.93
CA GLU A 60 -5.08 1.77 13.08
C GLU A 60 -5.26 0.30 13.46
N GLY A 61 -4.36 -0.52 12.99
CA GLY A 61 -4.42 -1.96 13.23
C GLY A 61 -3.33 -2.74 12.54
N TYR A 62 -3.66 -3.96 12.20
CA TYR A 62 -2.72 -4.89 11.60
C TYR A 62 -3.32 -5.63 10.40
N TRP A 63 -2.51 -5.82 9.38
CA TRP A 63 -2.71 -6.84 8.38
C TRP A 63 -2.01 -8.12 8.82
N HIS A 64 -2.73 -9.23 8.81
CA HIS A 64 -2.29 -10.54 9.26
C HIS A 64 -2.18 -11.51 8.10
N VAL A 65 -1.17 -12.37 8.15
CA VAL A 65 -0.97 -13.46 7.20
C VAL A 65 -1.10 -14.79 7.96
N SER A 66 -2.22 -15.51 7.77
CA SER A 66 -2.59 -16.66 8.61
C SER A 66 -1.65 -17.86 8.48
N TYR A 67 -1.02 -18.05 7.32
CA TYR A 67 -0.06 -19.14 7.06
C TYR A 67 1.36 -18.85 7.53
N ARG A 68 1.59 -17.70 8.17
CA ARG A 68 2.89 -17.35 8.79
C ARG A 68 2.69 -17.06 10.26
N ASP A 69 3.39 -17.80 11.12
CA ASP A 69 3.30 -17.65 12.56
C ASP A 69 3.64 -16.22 13.00
N ASN A 70 2.66 -15.57 13.66
CA ASN A 70 2.78 -14.21 14.20
C ASN A 70 3.16 -13.11 13.19
N TYR A 71 3.04 -13.37 11.87
CA TYR A 71 3.36 -12.38 10.87
C TYR A 71 2.22 -11.38 10.72
N LYS A 72 2.50 -10.14 11.06
CA LYS A 72 1.56 -9.02 10.92
C LYS A 72 2.28 -7.73 10.64
N ILE A 73 1.68 -6.90 9.79
CA ILE A 73 2.18 -5.56 9.45
C ILE A 73 1.22 -4.52 10.02
N ARG A 74 1.76 -3.56 10.77
CA ARG A 74 0.96 -2.45 11.30
C ARG A 74 0.60 -1.47 10.19
N PHE A 75 -0.62 -0.95 10.22
CA PHE A 75 -1.04 0.14 9.34
C PHE A 75 -1.77 1.24 10.11
N LYS A 76 -1.80 2.43 9.51
CA LYS A 76 -2.61 3.57 9.93
C LYS A 76 -3.27 4.20 8.72
N ALA A 77 -4.52 4.62 8.88
CA ALA A 77 -5.26 5.38 7.88
C ALA A 77 -5.85 6.64 8.52
N PHE A 78 -5.62 7.78 7.90
CA PHE A 78 -6.05 9.08 8.41
C PHE A 78 -7.22 9.60 7.57
N TYR A 79 -8.27 10.04 8.23
CA TYR A 79 -9.41 10.64 7.54
C TYR A 79 -9.00 11.92 6.81
N GLY A 80 -9.37 12.02 5.53
CA GLY A 80 -9.09 13.19 4.69
C GLY A 80 -7.62 13.32 4.24
N ASP A 81 -6.79 12.28 4.43
CA ASP A 81 -5.42 12.23 3.92
C ASP A 81 -5.31 11.11 2.87
N ASP A 82 -5.19 11.48 1.61
CA ASP A 82 -5.05 10.57 0.47
C ASP A 82 -3.59 10.35 0.06
N ARG A 83 -2.65 11.00 0.75
CA ARG A 83 -1.22 10.84 0.46
C ARG A 83 -0.73 9.48 0.91
N ARG A 84 -0.13 8.76 -0.01
CA ARG A 84 0.46 7.45 0.29
C ARG A 84 1.71 7.55 1.16
N PHE A 85 2.52 8.59 0.93
CA PHE A 85 3.74 8.86 1.69
C PHE A 85 3.80 10.33 2.14
N LYS A 86 4.23 10.55 3.37
CA LYS A 86 4.52 11.88 3.93
C LYS A 86 6.01 12.16 3.75
N LEU A 87 6.41 12.44 2.51
CA LEU A 87 7.80 12.79 2.21
C LEU A 87 8.07 14.27 2.48
N PRO A 88 9.30 14.64 2.89
CA PRO A 88 9.70 16.04 2.99
C PRO A 88 9.51 16.76 1.65
N ALA A 89 9.10 18.02 1.69
CA ALA A 89 9.07 18.84 0.50
C ALA A 89 10.49 19.07 -0.03
N ALA A 90 10.72 18.83 -1.31
CA ALA A 90 11.96 19.17 -1.99
C ALA A 90 11.75 20.40 -2.87
N SER A 91 12.81 21.21 -3.03
CA SER A 91 12.78 22.38 -3.92
C SER A 91 12.68 22.01 -5.39
N HIS A 92 13.15 20.82 -5.74
CA HIS A 92 13.09 20.24 -7.08
C HIS A 92 12.92 18.72 -6.96
N ASN A 93 12.11 18.16 -7.84
CA ASN A 93 11.94 16.71 -7.96
C ASN A 93 12.57 16.24 -9.28
N GLU A 94 13.37 15.20 -9.19
CA GLU A 94 13.86 14.49 -10.36
C GLU A 94 12.71 13.82 -11.12
N ASN A 95 12.90 13.66 -12.43
CA ASN A 95 11.94 12.95 -13.25
C ASN A 95 12.24 11.45 -13.24
N PHE A 96 11.31 10.68 -12.72
CA PHE A 96 11.36 9.21 -12.69
C PHE A 96 10.53 8.55 -13.79
N SER A 97 9.91 9.33 -14.71
CA SER A 97 9.19 8.72 -15.84
C SER A 97 10.15 7.99 -16.77
N GLY A 98 9.73 6.84 -17.26
CA GLY A 98 10.47 6.04 -18.23
C GLY A 98 10.71 4.62 -17.78
N ARG A 99 11.55 3.91 -18.55
CA ARG A 99 11.95 2.53 -18.28
C ARG A 99 13.38 2.46 -17.80
N TYR A 100 13.57 1.72 -16.71
CA TYR A 100 14.86 1.56 -16.04
C TYR A 100 15.18 0.08 -15.87
N LYS A 101 16.44 -0.26 -16.06
CA LYS A 101 16.95 -1.52 -15.53
C LYS A 101 17.05 -1.37 -14.02
N VAL A 102 16.50 -2.32 -13.29
CA VAL A 102 16.57 -2.35 -11.84
C VAL A 102 17.19 -3.66 -11.37
N LEU A 103 17.83 -3.61 -10.23
CA LEU A 103 18.41 -4.77 -9.58
C LEU A 103 17.85 -4.83 -8.18
N PHE A 104 17.13 -5.89 -7.88
CA PHE A 104 16.59 -6.14 -6.54
C PHE A 104 17.63 -6.80 -5.67
N SER A 105 17.68 -6.43 -4.39
CA SER A 105 18.59 -6.98 -3.38
C SER A 105 20.06 -7.06 -3.85
N PRO A 106 20.64 -5.96 -4.39
CA PRO A 106 21.96 -6.00 -5.00
C PRO A 106 23.03 -6.47 -4.01
N GLY A 107 23.90 -7.38 -4.47
CA GLY A 107 25.01 -7.94 -3.69
C GLY A 107 24.59 -9.01 -2.66
N THR A 108 23.39 -9.55 -2.74
CA THR A 108 22.90 -10.65 -1.90
C THR A 108 22.64 -11.92 -2.73
N GLU A 109 22.39 -13.05 -2.07
CA GLU A 109 21.99 -14.30 -2.74
C GLU A 109 20.61 -14.19 -3.41
N ASP A 110 19.79 -13.24 -2.94
CA ASP A 110 18.45 -12.95 -3.49
C ASP A 110 18.47 -11.87 -4.57
N GLU A 111 19.61 -11.62 -5.18
CA GLU A 111 19.74 -10.64 -6.26
C GLU A 111 19.03 -11.11 -7.53
N TYR A 112 18.16 -10.28 -8.10
CA TYR A 112 17.55 -10.56 -9.40
C TYR A 112 17.27 -9.28 -10.20
N PRO A 113 17.31 -9.34 -11.54
CA PRO A 113 17.05 -8.20 -12.40
C PRO A 113 15.56 -7.96 -12.61
N GLY A 114 15.22 -6.73 -13.00
CA GLY A 114 13.90 -6.33 -13.44
C GLY A 114 13.91 -5.07 -14.28
N ILE A 115 12.74 -4.67 -14.72
CA ILE A 115 12.51 -3.42 -15.44
C ILE A 115 11.47 -2.62 -14.66
N GLY A 116 11.83 -1.42 -14.21
CA GLY A 116 10.87 -0.44 -13.71
C GLY A 116 10.27 0.34 -14.89
N ASP A 117 8.96 0.43 -14.95
CA ASP A 117 8.21 1.22 -15.94
C ASP A 117 7.31 2.21 -15.21
N PHE A 118 7.65 3.50 -15.27
CA PHE A 118 7.06 4.52 -14.42
C PHE A 118 6.53 5.71 -15.19
N THR A 119 5.46 6.32 -14.64
CA THR A 119 4.89 7.59 -15.07
C THR A 119 4.78 8.53 -13.89
N GLN A 120 5.35 9.73 -14.01
CA GLN A 120 5.32 10.77 -12.98
C GLN A 120 4.43 11.94 -13.41
N GLN A 121 3.60 12.41 -12.48
CA GLN A 121 2.79 13.61 -12.61
C GLN A 121 2.98 14.48 -11.35
N GLY A 122 3.74 15.54 -11.48
CA GLY A 122 4.17 16.34 -10.33
C GLY A 122 5.04 15.53 -9.37
N ASN A 123 4.58 15.33 -8.15
CA ASN A 123 5.24 14.46 -7.17
C ASN A 123 4.63 13.06 -7.07
N LYS A 124 3.56 12.78 -7.80
CA LYS A 124 2.94 11.46 -7.85
C LYS A 124 3.66 10.57 -8.86
N LEU A 125 4.01 9.37 -8.46
CA LEU A 125 4.63 8.35 -9.29
C LEU A 125 3.75 7.11 -9.31
N THR A 126 3.53 6.57 -10.51
CA THR A 126 2.82 5.30 -10.72
C THR A 126 3.62 4.43 -11.67
N GLY A 127 3.44 3.12 -11.60
CA GLY A 127 4.11 2.19 -12.51
C GLY A 127 4.11 0.77 -12.01
N THR A 128 5.06 0.00 -12.49
CA THR A 128 5.27 -1.39 -12.08
C THR A 128 6.72 -1.78 -12.20
N PHE A 129 7.10 -2.90 -11.58
CA PHE A 129 8.30 -3.63 -11.92
C PHE A 129 7.93 -4.89 -12.69
N LEU A 130 8.60 -5.11 -13.81
CA LEU A 130 8.51 -6.31 -14.62
C LEU A 130 9.71 -7.20 -14.28
N THR A 131 9.46 -8.44 -13.92
CA THR A 131 10.47 -9.45 -13.60
C THR A 131 10.22 -10.71 -14.42
N GLU A 132 11.14 -11.67 -14.39
CA GLU A 132 10.97 -12.96 -15.08
C GLU A 132 9.77 -13.76 -14.54
N SER A 133 9.41 -13.57 -13.27
CA SER A 133 8.28 -14.27 -12.62
C SER A 133 6.94 -13.53 -12.73
N GLY A 134 6.92 -12.32 -13.30
CA GLY A 134 5.71 -11.51 -13.45
C GLY A 134 5.92 -10.03 -13.13
N ASP A 135 4.82 -9.31 -12.94
CA ASP A 135 4.83 -7.90 -12.56
C ASP A 135 4.42 -7.68 -11.11
N TYR A 136 4.80 -6.52 -10.57
CA TYR A 136 4.40 -6.08 -9.23
C TYR A 136 3.07 -5.30 -9.22
N ARG A 137 2.24 -5.50 -10.25
CA ARG A 137 0.93 -4.84 -10.40
C ARG A 137 1.03 -3.30 -10.40
N TYR A 138 0.01 -2.65 -9.87
CA TYR A 138 -0.11 -1.20 -9.85
C TYR A 138 0.57 -0.61 -8.63
N LEU A 139 1.78 -0.09 -8.81
CA LEU A 139 2.48 0.67 -7.79
C LEU A 139 2.06 2.13 -7.82
N GLU A 140 1.93 2.73 -6.67
CA GLU A 140 1.67 4.16 -6.50
C GLU A 140 2.52 4.73 -5.38
N GLY A 141 2.98 5.96 -5.55
CA GLY A 141 3.76 6.64 -4.54
C GLY A 141 4.12 8.07 -4.88
N ASN A 142 5.18 8.55 -4.27
CA ASN A 142 5.59 9.93 -4.36
C ASN A 142 7.08 10.08 -4.59
N VAL A 143 7.45 11.19 -5.25
CA VAL A 143 8.82 11.64 -5.46
C VAL A 143 9.11 12.83 -4.54
N SER A 144 10.31 12.84 -3.96
CA SER A 144 10.87 13.96 -3.22
C SER A 144 12.37 14.08 -3.51
N GLY A 145 12.76 15.14 -4.20
CA GLY A 145 14.13 15.32 -4.67
C GLY A 145 14.53 14.21 -5.66
N ASN A 146 15.61 13.51 -5.35
CA ASN A 146 16.10 12.37 -6.12
C ASN A 146 15.66 11.01 -5.56
N LYS A 147 14.65 10.99 -4.67
CA LYS A 147 14.10 9.77 -4.07
C LYS A 147 12.66 9.55 -4.48
N ALA A 148 12.27 8.31 -4.63
CA ALA A 148 10.89 7.91 -4.82
C ALA A 148 10.54 6.75 -3.89
N SER A 149 9.32 6.79 -3.34
CA SER A 149 8.75 5.70 -2.55
C SER A 149 7.48 5.23 -3.23
N LEU A 150 7.37 3.94 -3.46
CA LEU A 150 6.24 3.28 -4.11
C LEU A 150 5.72 2.15 -3.24
N SER A 151 4.44 1.91 -3.28
CA SER A 151 3.84 0.75 -2.62
C SER A 151 2.63 0.21 -3.36
N CYS A 152 2.29 -1.03 -3.04
CA CYS A 152 1.08 -1.71 -3.47
C CYS A 152 0.57 -2.56 -2.32
N PHE A 153 -0.76 -2.65 -2.19
CA PHE A 153 -1.41 -3.56 -1.27
C PHE A 153 -2.67 -4.12 -1.94
N ASP A 154 -2.74 -5.44 -2.12
CA ASP A 154 -3.84 -6.12 -2.79
C ASP A 154 -4.61 -7.11 -1.90
N GLY A 155 -4.27 -7.12 -0.61
CA GLY A 155 -4.82 -8.07 0.35
C GLY A 155 -3.95 -9.32 0.55
N SER A 156 -3.21 -9.74 -0.47
CA SER A 156 -2.24 -10.85 -0.38
C SER A 156 -0.81 -10.37 -0.13
N HIS A 157 -0.46 -9.24 -0.73
CA HIS A 157 0.89 -8.68 -0.69
C HIS A 157 0.87 -7.24 -0.20
N ALA A 158 1.87 -6.88 0.57
CA ALA A 158 2.16 -5.52 0.98
C ALA A 158 3.59 -5.18 0.55
N PHE A 159 3.72 -4.51 -0.60
CA PHE A 159 5.01 -4.13 -1.16
C PHE A 159 5.34 -2.68 -0.82
N LEU A 160 6.60 -2.44 -0.48
CA LEU A 160 7.19 -1.12 -0.31
C LEU A 160 8.53 -1.09 -1.04
N PHE A 161 8.70 -0.13 -1.91
CA PHE A 161 9.94 0.11 -2.65
C PHE A 161 10.41 1.53 -2.42
N GLU A 162 11.68 1.67 -2.10
CA GLU A 162 12.36 2.97 -2.02
C GLU A 162 13.47 3.00 -3.08
N MET A 163 13.47 4.04 -3.89
CA MET A 163 14.41 4.23 -4.97
C MET A 163 15.14 5.54 -4.82
N LYS A 164 16.37 5.57 -5.29
CA LYS A 164 17.17 6.79 -5.43
C LYS A 164 17.72 6.85 -6.85
N LYS A 165 17.53 7.99 -7.50
CA LYS A 165 18.16 8.27 -8.77
C LYS A 165 19.58 8.77 -8.50
N GLU A 166 20.54 8.08 -9.08
CA GLU A 166 21.93 8.51 -9.14
C GLU A 166 22.15 9.19 -10.49
N GLY A 167 22.78 10.36 -10.44
CA GLY A 167 23.00 11.22 -11.63
C GLY A 167 23.97 10.61 -12.64
#